data_3148ef557ac733515b13413348b23d80
#
_entry.id   3148ef557ac733515b13413348b23d80
#
_cell.length_a   1.000
_cell.length_b   1.000
_cell.length_c   1.000
_cell.angle_alpha   90.00
_cell.angle_beta   90.00
_cell.angle_gamma   90.00
#
_symmetry.space_group_name_H-M   'P 1'
#
loop_
_entity.id
_entity.type
_entity.pdbx_description
1 polymer ?
#
loop_
_entity_poly.entity_id
_entity_poly.type
_entity_poly.pdbx_seq_one_letter_code
_entity_poly.pdbx_strand_id
1 'polypeptide(L)'
;MKKPANEMREHILDVARALMTHKGYTAVGLNEVLSTAGVPKGSFYHYFKSKEEFGQALLDVYFDEYLSRIEPILKQQANGAQSLLRYFQYWSETQYDDAVDNKCLVVKLGAEVCDLSEVMRHVLDKGTSRIIRLISDSIERGIDDGSIVSKDSHALAESLYQLWLGASLMAKVNRSSQPFQSALAMTKSLLG
;
A
#
# COMPACT_ATOMS: atom_id res chain seq x y z
N MET A 1 7.25 30.44 12.80
CA MET A 1 5.79 30.27 12.97
C MET A 1 5.50 28.84 13.43
N LYS A 2 4.73 28.62 14.51
CA LYS A 2 4.30 27.26 14.87
C LYS A 2 3.31 26.77 13.81
N LYS A 3 3.55 25.59 13.24
CA LYS A 3 2.58 24.94 12.33
C LYS A 3 1.26 24.71 13.09
N PRO A 4 0.09 24.82 12.43
CA PRO A 4 -1.18 24.38 12.99
C PRO A 4 -1.12 22.93 13.48
N ALA A 5 -1.94 22.57 14.48
CA ALA A 5 -1.89 21.25 15.11
C ALA A 5 -2.10 20.10 14.09
N ASN A 6 -3.01 20.30 13.11
CA ASN A 6 -3.26 19.31 12.06
C ASN A 6 -2.06 19.13 11.11
N GLU A 7 -1.41 20.23 10.68
CA GLU A 7 -0.21 20.14 9.85
C GLU A 7 0.96 19.45 10.57
N MET A 8 1.05 19.64 11.88
CA MET A 8 2.08 18.97 12.68
C MET A 8 1.76 17.48 12.86
N ARG A 9 0.49 17.12 13.01
CA ARG A 9 0.04 15.73 13.07
C ARG A 9 0.38 14.98 11.77
N GLU A 10 0.08 15.57 10.62
CA GLU A 10 0.44 15.05 9.30
C GLU A 10 1.96 14.91 9.16
N HIS A 11 2.72 15.92 9.52
CA HIS A 11 4.18 15.87 9.48
C HIS A 11 4.77 14.73 10.32
N ILE A 12 4.22 14.46 11.51
CA ILE A 12 4.66 13.32 12.34
C ILE A 12 4.36 12.00 11.63
N LEU A 13 3.20 11.86 10.98
CA LEU A 13 2.83 10.66 10.23
C LEU A 13 3.74 10.45 9.01
N ASP A 14 4.10 11.50 8.28
CA ASP A 14 5.02 11.43 7.14
C ASP A 14 6.41 10.97 7.55
N VAL A 15 6.95 11.56 8.62
CA VAL A 15 8.24 11.15 9.18
C VAL A 15 8.21 9.69 9.64
N ALA A 16 7.14 9.29 10.32
CA ALA A 16 6.97 7.91 10.77
C ALA A 16 6.93 6.94 9.59
N ARG A 17 6.15 7.26 8.56
CA ARG A 17 6.05 6.46 7.33
C ARG A 17 7.43 6.26 6.70
N ALA A 18 8.18 7.33 6.50
CA ALA A 18 9.52 7.27 5.94
C ALA A 18 10.45 6.35 6.75
N LEU A 19 10.50 6.52 8.07
CA LEU A 19 11.33 5.69 8.96
C LEU A 19 10.90 4.21 8.94
N MET A 20 9.60 3.94 9.04
CA MET A 20 9.07 2.56 9.12
C MET A 20 9.16 1.82 7.79
N THR A 21 9.08 2.51 6.65
CA THR A 21 9.32 1.92 5.33
C THR A 21 10.73 1.36 5.22
N HIS A 22 11.71 2.00 5.85
CA HIS A 22 13.08 1.49 5.85
C HIS A 22 13.33 0.42 6.91
N LYS A 23 12.92 0.68 8.16
CA LYS A 23 13.33 -0.11 9.32
C LYS A 23 12.32 -1.19 9.73
N GLY A 24 11.03 -1.06 9.38
CA GLY A 24 9.92 -1.84 9.93
C GLY A 24 9.22 -1.11 11.07
N TYR A 25 8.06 -1.60 11.48
CA TYR A 25 7.22 -0.94 12.50
C TYR A 25 7.83 -1.04 13.90
N THR A 26 8.23 -2.25 14.30
CA THR A 26 8.76 -2.55 15.64
C THR A 26 10.13 -1.93 15.91
N ALA A 27 10.93 -1.78 14.85
CA ALA A 27 12.29 -1.23 14.95
C ALA A 27 12.32 0.31 15.07
N VAL A 28 11.19 0.99 14.82
CA VAL A 28 11.09 2.45 14.92
C VAL A 28 10.44 2.85 16.24
N GLY A 29 11.25 3.43 17.14
CA GLY A 29 10.76 3.95 18.40
C GLY A 29 10.04 5.28 18.24
N LEU A 30 8.98 5.51 19.05
CA LEU A 30 8.25 6.78 19.06
C LEU A 30 9.16 8.00 19.28
N ASN A 31 10.20 7.84 20.11
CA ASN A 31 11.17 8.90 20.37
C ASN A 31 11.97 9.29 19.12
N GLU A 32 12.30 8.30 18.27
CA GLU A 32 13.00 8.53 17.01
C GLU A 32 12.10 9.32 16.05
N VAL A 33 10.82 8.94 15.94
CA VAL A 33 9.84 9.67 15.11
C VAL A 33 9.74 11.12 15.55
N LEU A 34 9.51 11.36 16.83
CA LEU A 34 9.33 12.72 17.37
C LEU A 34 10.60 13.58 17.23
N SER A 35 11.75 12.98 17.50
CA SER A 35 13.05 13.65 17.33
C SER A 35 13.30 14.05 15.88
N THR A 36 13.03 13.14 14.95
CA THR A 36 13.18 13.38 13.50
C THR A 36 12.18 14.42 13.00
N ALA A 37 10.94 14.41 13.53
CA ALA A 37 9.93 15.41 13.22
C ALA A 37 10.17 16.79 13.87
N GLY A 38 11.20 16.91 14.72
CA GLY A 38 11.47 18.15 15.48
C GLY A 38 10.39 18.48 16.53
N VAL A 39 9.70 17.46 17.06
CA VAL A 39 8.60 17.61 18.02
C VAL A 39 9.05 17.19 19.42
N PRO A 40 8.80 18.02 20.46
CA PRO A 40 9.13 17.66 21.82
C PRO A 40 8.40 16.37 22.27
N LYS A 41 9.12 15.52 22.99
CA LYS A 41 8.65 14.20 23.46
C LYS A 41 7.29 14.26 24.19
N GLY A 42 7.10 15.27 25.04
CA GLY A 42 5.86 15.48 25.79
C GLY A 42 4.65 15.91 24.96
N SER A 43 4.88 16.29 23.68
CA SER A 43 3.81 16.78 22.81
C SER A 43 3.06 15.68 22.05
N PHE A 44 3.53 14.44 22.10
CA PHE A 44 2.91 13.32 21.35
C PHE A 44 1.41 13.20 21.66
N TYR A 45 1.07 13.19 22.94
CA TYR A 45 -0.32 13.03 23.40
C TYR A 45 -1.24 14.23 23.12
N HIS A 46 -0.71 15.33 22.58
CA HIS A 46 -1.53 16.39 21.98
C HIS A 46 -2.04 16.04 20.58
N TYR A 47 -1.35 15.11 19.88
CA TYR A 47 -1.67 14.73 18.51
C TYR A 47 -2.32 13.37 18.41
N PHE A 48 -1.97 12.44 19.31
CA PHE A 48 -2.45 11.05 19.32
C PHE A 48 -2.73 10.61 20.75
N LYS A 49 -3.92 10.05 21.01
CA LYS A 49 -4.32 9.60 22.36
C LYS A 49 -3.52 8.38 22.82
N SER A 50 -3.04 7.56 21.86
CA SER A 50 -2.28 6.34 22.14
C SER A 50 -1.33 6.02 20.98
N LYS A 51 -0.38 5.10 21.21
CA LYS A 51 0.45 4.54 20.13
C LYS A 51 -0.39 3.75 19.12
N GLU A 52 -1.47 3.14 19.56
CA GLU A 52 -2.38 2.40 18.70
C GLU A 52 -3.15 3.34 17.76
N GLU A 53 -3.70 4.47 18.28
CA GLU A 53 -4.30 5.51 17.43
C GLU A 53 -3.29 6.07 16.42
N PHE A 54 -2.05 6.27 16.85
CA PHE A 54 -0.99 6.71 15.96
C PHE A 54 -0.73 5.68 14.82
N GLY A 55 -0.62 4.39 15.16
CA GLY A 55 -0.45 3.32 14.18
C GLY A 55 -1.64 3.20 13.22
N GLN A 56 -2.86 3.29 13.76
CA GLN A 56 -4.08 3.35 12.97
C GLN A 56 -4.06 4.52 11.97
N ALA A 57 -3.79 5.74 12.47
CA ALA A 57 -3.75 6.94 11.64
C ALA A 57 -2.68 6.86 10.54
N LEU A 58 -1.52 6.25 10.84
CA LEU A 58 -0.45 6.03 9.86
C LEU A 58 -0.93 5.15 8.70
N LEU A 59 -1.62 4.06 9.01
CA LEU A 59 -2.15 3.14 8.00
C LEU A 59 -3.31 3.75 7.22
N ASP A 60 -4.21 4.47 7.89
CA ASP A 60 -5.34 5.16 7.23
C ASP A 60 -4.82 6.16 6.19
N VAL A 61 -3.87 7.03 6.55
CA VAL A 61 -3.26 8.00 5.62
C VAL A 61 -2.57 7.28 4.47
N TYR A 62 -1.82 6.21 4.75
CA TYR A 62 -1.17 5.42 3.70
C TYR A 62 -2.19 4.88 2.69
N PHE A 63 -3.29 4.25 3.15
CA PHE A 63 -4.28 3.68 2.24
C PHE A 63 -5.02 4.75 1.45
N ASP A 64 -5.37 5.87 2.07
CA ASP A 64 -6.08 6.95 1.38
C ASP A 64 -5.21 7.57 0.28
N GLU A 65 -3.92 7.80 0.53
CA GLU A 65 -2.99 8.27 -0.49
C GLU A 65 -2.72 7.23 -1.57
N TYR A 66 -2.54 5.97 -1.20
CA TYR A 66 -2.31 4.90 -2.16
C TYR A 66 -3.51 4.72 -3.10
N LEU A 67 -4.71 4.66 -2.54
CA LEU A 67 -5.95 4.53 -3.30
C LEU A 67 -6.17 5.74 -4.23
N SER A 68 -5.91 6.96 -3.76
CA SER A 68 -6.02 8.17 -4.60
C SER A 68 -5.09 8.14 -5.82
N ARG A 69 -3.94 7.48 -5.71
CA ARG A 69 -2.97 7.32 -6.81
C ARG A 69 -3.36 6.22 -7.80
N ILE A 70 -3.86 5.08 -7.32
CA ILE A 70 -4.17 3.93 -8.18
C ILE A 70 -5.55 4.01 -8.84
N GLU A 71 -6.50 4.68 -8.21
CA GLU A 71 -7.86 4.82 -8.76
C GLU A 71 -7.89 5.45 -10.16
N PRO A 72 -7.18 6.56 -10.45
CA PRO A 72 -7.08 7.09 -11.80
C PRO A 72 -6.45 6.10 -12.79
N ILE A 73 -5.40 5.38 -12.37
CA ILE A 73 -4.72 4.40 -13.24
C ILE A 73 -5.69 3.29 -13.64
N LEU A 74 -6.47 2.79 -12.69
CA LEU A 74 -7.43 1.73 -12.93
C LEU A 74 -8.67 2.17 -13.72
N LYS A 75 -8.97 3.50 -13.82
CA LYS A 75 -10.17 4.03 -14.47
C LYS A 75 -9.92 4.66 -15.86
N GLN A 76 -8.69 5.08 -16.18
CA GLN A 76 -8.43 5.99 -17.31
C GLN A 76 -7.96 5.32 -18.62
N GLN A 77 -7.79 4.01 -18.68
CA GLN A 77 -7.34 3.34 -19.90
C GLN A 77 -8.51 2.98 -20.82
N ALA A 78 -8.18 2.64 -22.10
CA ALA A 78 -9.16 2.37 -23.14
C ALA A 78 -10.04 1.15 -22.83
N ASN A 79 -9.53 0.15 -22.10
CA ASN A 79 -10.28 -1.03 -21.70
C ASN A 79 -9.79 -1.57 -20.32
N GLY A 80 -10.54 -2.53 -19.75
CA GLY A 80 -10.25 -3.08 -18.44
C GLY A 80 -8.90 -3.79 -18.34
N ALA A 81 -8.53 -4.58 -19.35
CA ALA A 81 -7.23 -5.28 -19.37
C ALA A 81 -6.04 -4.30 -19.36
N GLN A 82 -6.12 -3.24 -20.17
CA GLN A 82 -5.06 -2.22 -20.21
C GLN A 82 -4.94 -1.46 -18.89
N SER A 83 -6.06 -1.18 -18.23
CA SER A 83 -6.06 -0.55 -16.91
C SER A 83 -5.31 -1.39 -15.88
N LEU A 84 -5.56 -2.70 -15.85
CA LEU A 84 -4.89 -3.64 -14.95
C LEU A 84 -3.40 -3.76 -15.26
N LEU A 85 -3.03 -3.93 -16.52
CA LEU A 85 -1.64 -4.04 -16.94
C LEU A 85 -0.86 -2.76 -16.58
N ARG A 86 -1.46 -1.58 -16.78
CA ARG A 86 -0.83 -0.30 -16.38
C ARG A 86 -0.69 -0.17 -14.86
N TYR A 87 -1.69 -0.62 -14.09
CA TYR A 87 -1.62 -0.64 -12.64
C TYR A 87 -0.50 -1.55 -12.14
N PHE A 88 -0.38 -2.76 -12.66
CA PHE A 88 0.67 -3.69 -12.25
C PHE A 88 2.06 -3.27 -12.74
N GLN A 89 2.15 -2.58 -13.87
CA GLN A 89 3.39 -1.95 -14.28
C GLN A 89 3.79 -0.84 -13.29
N TYR A 90 2.86 0.05 -12.92
CA TYR A 90 3.09 1.07 -11.89
C TYR A 90 3.53 0.44 -10.56
N TRP A 91 2.89 -0.69 -10.17
CA TRP A 91 3.31 -1.44 -8.97
C TRP A 91 4.78 -1.85 -9.08
N SER A 92 5.20 -2.50 -10.16
CA SER A 92 6.61 -2.94 -10.32
C SER A 92 7.59 -1.76 -10.32
N GLU A 93 7.26 -0.65 -10.97
CA GLU A 93 8.08 0.56 -11.02
C GLU A 93 8.30 1.13 -9.60
N THR A 94 7.24 1.24 -8.80
CA THR A 94 7.29 1.83 -7.46
C THR A 94 7.90 0.92 -6.39
N GLN A 95 7.82 -0.41 -6.56
CA GLN A 95 8.38 -1.34 -5.58
C GLN A 95 9.88 -1.60 -5.77
N TYR A 96 10.40 -1.46 -6.98
CA TYR A 96 11.82 -1.69 -7.28
C TYR A 96 12.69 -0.46 -7.03
N ASP A 97 12.16 0.73 -7.22
CA ASP A 97 12.88 1.99 -6.97
C ASP A 97 13.13 2.18 -5.47
N ASP A 98 14.34 2.56 -5.10
CA ASP A 98 14.70 2.93 -3.72
C ASP A 98 14.12 4.29 -3.28
N ALA A 99 13.38 4.99 -4.15
CA ALA A 99 12.56 6.13 -3.78
C ALA A 99 11.52 5.69 -2.73
N VAL A 100 11.77 6.08 -1.52
CA VAL A 100 11.22 5.57 -0.26
C VAL A 100 9.70 5.64 -0.13
N ASP A 101 9.10 6.65 -0.76
CA ASP A 101 7.74 7.06 -0.44
C ASP A 101 6.64 6.20 -1.08
N ASN A 102 6.98 5.31 -2.01
CA ASN A 102 6.00 4.56 -2.78
C ASN A 102 5.98 3.04 -2.51
N LYS A 103 6.80 2.54 -1.56
CA LYS A 103 6.84 1.11 -1.25
C LYS A 103 5.56 0.65 -0.54
N CYS A 104 5.08 -0.54 -0.90
CA CYS A 104 3.89 -1.12 -0.30
C CYS A 104 4.11 -1.40 1.20
N LEU A 105 3.42 -0.65 2.06
CA LEU A 105 3.50 -0.86 3.51
C LEU A 105 2.91 -2.21 3.93
N VAL A 106 1.97 -2.78 3.17
CA VAL A 106 1.42 -4.12 3.46
C VAL A 106 2.52 -5.17 3.39
N VAL A 107 3.38 -5.11 2.35
CA VAL A 107 4.55 -6.02 2.23
C VAL A 107 5.58 -5.77 3.32
N LYS A 108 5.73 -4.52 3.76
CA LYS A 108 6.78 -4.16 4.73
C LYS A 108 6.34 -4.39 6.17
N LEU A 109 5.11 -4.05 6.51
CA LEU A 109 4.65 -3.97 7.90
C LEU A 109 3.51 -4.95 8.22
N GLY A 110 2.87 -5.57 7.21
CA GLY A 110 1.62 -6.29 7.38
C GLY A 110 1.69 -7.38 8.45
N ALA A 111 2.68 -8.26 8.39
CA ALA A 111 2.82 -9.34 9.37
C ALA A 111 3.06 -8.80 10.79
N GLU A 112 4.02 -7.87 10.97
CA GLU A 112 4.33 -7.27 12.27
C GLU A 112 3.10 -6.61 12.91
N VAL A 113 2.37 -5.84 12.11
CA VAL A 113 1.23 -5.04 12.56
C VAL A 113 0.04 -5.92 12.94
N CYS A 114 -0.22 -7.00 12.18
CA CYS A 114 -1.28 -7.94 12.49
C CYS A 114 -1.08 -8.65 13.83
N ASP A 115 0.18 -8.93 14.19
CA ASP A 115 0.52 -9.59 15.45
C ASP A 115 0.47 -8.63 16.65
N LEU A 116 0.60 -7.31 16.41
CA LEU A 116 0.74 -6.31 17.46
C LEU A 116 -0.60 -5.67 17.90
N SER A 117 -1.54 -5.47 16.98
CA SER A 117 -2.77 -4.73 17.26
C SER A 117 -3.92 -5.16 16.36
N GLU A 118 -5.00 -5.57 16.98
CA GLU A 118 -6.24 -5.91 16.29
C GLU A 118 -6.86 -4.70 15.57
N VAL A 119 -6.72 -3.50 16.13
CA VAL A 119 -7.18 -2.25 15.49
C VAL A 119 -6.41 -2.00 14.20
N MET A 120 -5.09 -2.10 14.23
CA MET A 120 -4.26 -1.92 13.03
C MET A 120 -4.46 -3.03 12.00
N ARG A 121 -4.68 -4.29 12.46
CA ARG A 121 -5.05 -5.42 11.58
C ARG A 121 -6.34 -5.12 10.80
N HIS A 122 -7.36 -4.58 11.48
CA HIS A 122 -8.62 -4.18 10.83
C HIS A 122 -8.41 -3.06 9.79
N VAL A 123 -7.51 -2.11 10.04
CA VAL A 123 -7.19 -1.07 9.04
C VAL A 123 -6.52 -1.67 7.82
N LEU A 124 -5.59 -2.63 8.01
CA LEU A 124 -4.96 -3.36 6.91
C LEU A 124 -6.00 -4.15 6.10
N ASP A 125 -6.86 -4.89 6.76
CA ASP A 125 -7.93 -5.68 6.13
C ASP A 125 -8.87 -4.79 5.31
N LYS A 126 -9.36 -3.70 5.89
CA LYS A 126 -10.20 -2.73 5.20
C LYS A 126 -9.47 -2.06 4.00
N GLY A 127 -8.22 -1.69 4.19
CA GLY A 127 -7.43 -1.03 3.15
C GLY A 127 -7.13 -1.95 1.98
N THR A 128 -6.72 -3.19 2.25
CA THR A 128 -6.47 -4.21 1.21
C THR A 128 -7.75 -4.61 0.49
N SER A 129 -8.88 -4.74 1.20
CA SER A 129 -10.19 -5.00 0.59
C SER A 129 -10.62 -3.88 -0.36
N ARG A 130 -10.32 -2.61 -0.06
CA ARG A 130 -10.58 -1.48 -0.98
C ARG A 130 -9.73 -1.58 -2.26
N ILE A 131 -8.46 -1.98 -2.14
CA ILE A 131 -7.59 -2.19 -3.31
C ILE A 131 -8.12 -3.33 -4.18
N ILE A 132 -8.44 -4.48 -3.57
CA ILE A 132 -9.00 -5.65 -4.27
C ILE A 132 -10.29 -5.28 -4.99
N ARG A 133 -11.16 -4.48 -4.36
CA ARG A 133 -12.40 -4.00 -5.00
C ARG A 133 -12.11 -3.17 -6.26
N LEU A 134 -11.16 -2.22 -6.21
CA LEU A 134 -10.80 -1.43 -7.40
C LEU A 134 -10.24 -2.29 -8.53
N ILE A 135 -9.47 -3.33 -8.20
CA ILE A 135 -8.98 -4.32 -9.17
C ILE A 135 -10.17 -5.10 -9.75
N SER A 136 -11.10 -5.57 -8.90
CA SER A 136 -12.31 -6.28 -9.32
C SER A 136 -13.19 -5.45 -10.24
N ASP A 137 -13.45 -4.18 -9.89
CA ASP A 137 -14.20 -3.24 -10.75
C ASP A 137 -13.54 -3.06 -12.13
N SER A 138 -12.20 -3.08 -12.17
CA SER A 138 -11.46 -3.01 -13.45
C SER A 138 -11.55 -4.30 -14.25
N ILE A 139 -11.60 -5.47 -13.59
CA ILE A 139 -11.83 -6.78 -14.22
C ILE A 139 -13.26 -6.84 -14.78
N GLU A 140 -14.26 -6.41 -14.01
CA GLU A 140 -15.66 -6.37 -14.49
C GLU A 140 -15.80 -5.55 -15.76
N ARG A 141 -15.20 -4.35 -15.79
CA ARG A 141 -15.17 -3.56 -17.03
C ARG A 141 -14.49 -4.29 -18.19
N GLY A 142 -13.40 -5.03 -17.92
CA GLY A 142 -12.72 -5.82 -18.94
C GLY A 142 -13.54 -7.00 -19.43
N ILE A 143 -14.36 -7.60 -18.59
CA ILE A 143 -15.33 -8.62 -18.99
C ILE A 143 -16.41 -8.00 -19.88
N ASP A 144 -16.96 -6.86 -19.49
CA ASP A 144 -18.02 -6.15 -20.22
C ASP A 144 -17.53 -5.64 -21.59
N ASP A 145 -16.28 -5.16 -21.69
CA ASP A 145 -15.68 -4.69 -22.94
C ASP A 145 -15.03 -5.81 -23.78
N GLY A 146 -15.02 -7.05 -23.26
CA GLY A 146 -14.48 -8.22 -23.94
C GLY A 146 -12.95 -8.32 -23.93
N SER A 147 -12.27 -7.49 -23.18
CA SER A 147 -10.80 -7.51 -23.05
C SER A 147 -10.28 -8.48 -22.00
N ILE A 148 -11.15 -9.05 -21.15
CA ILE A 148 -10.81 -10.03 -20.12
C ILE A 148 -11.76 -11.21 -20.17
N VAL A 149 -11.20 -12.43 -20.09
CA VAL A 149 -11.96 -13.68 -20.04
C VAL A 149 -11.93 -14.23 -18.60
N SER A 150 -12.92 -13.88 -17.80
CA SER A 150 -13.09 -14.39 -16.43
C SER A 150 -14.57 -14.59 -16.11
N LYS A 151 -14.88 -15.48 -15.14
CA LYS A 151 -16.24 -15.70 -14.63
C LYS A 151 -16.46 -15.10 -13.25
N ASP A 152 -15.38 -14.77 -12.55
CA ASP A 152 -15.41 -14.24 -11.18
C ASP A 152 -14.34 -13.15 -11.05
N SER A 153 -14.79 -11.91 -11.14
CA SER A 153 -13.94 -10.73 -11.05
C SER A 153 -13.27 -10.60 -9.68
N HIS A 154 -14.00 -10.95 -8.63
CA HIS A 154 -13.50 -10.80 -7.26
C HIS A 154 -12.42 -11.85 -6.94
N ALA A 155 -12.66 -13.11 -7.22
CA ALA A 155 -11.67 -14.17 -7.01
C ALA A 155 -10.40 -13.95 -7.84
N LEU A 156 -10.53 -13.45 -9.07
CA LEU A 156 -9.38 -13.09 -9.90
C LEU A 156 -8.62 -11.89 -9.31
N ALA A 157 -9.34 -10.87 -8.80
CA ALA A 157 -8.74 -9.71 -8.16
C ALA A 157 -7.93 -10.08 -6.91
N GLU A 158 -8.49 -10.94 -6.04
CA GLU A 158 -7.79 -11.46 -4.85
C GLU A 158 -6.52 -12.22 -5.25
N SER A 159 -6.65 -13.14 -6.22
CA SER A 159 -5.52 -13.95 -6.69
C SER A 159 -4.40 -13.08 -7.27
N LEU A 160 -4.73 -12.07 -8.08
CA LEU A 160 -3.76 -11.14 -8.64
C LEU A 160 -3.11 -10.31 -7.53
N TYR A 161 -3.88 -9.78 -6.58
CA TYR A 161 -3.33 -9.00 -5.48
C TYR A 161 -2.35 -9.81 -4.64
N GLN A 162 -2.69 -11.05 -4.27
CA GLN A 162 -1.82 -11.98 -3.53
C GLN A 162 -0.56 -12.34 -4.32
N LEU A 163 -0.67 -12.61 -5.63
CA LEU A 163 0.46 -12.85 -6.52
C LEU A 163 1.46 -11.69 -6.48
N TRP A 164 0.98 -10.46 -6.57
CA TRP A 164 1.83 -9.27 -6.60
C TRP A 164 2.42 -8.91 -5.25
N LEU A 165 1.72 -9.20 -4.14
CA LEU A 165 2.32 -9.14 -2.79
C LEU A 165 3.47 -10.14 -2.65
N GLY A 166 3.28 -11.38 -3.09
CA GLY A 166 4.30 -12.41 -3.10
C GLY A 166 5.50 -12.04 -3.99
N ALA A 167 5.25 -11.52 -5.19
CA ALA A 167 6.29 -11.03 -6.09
C ALA A 167 7.11 -9.90 -5.47
N SER A 168 6.46 -8.97 -4.75
CA SER A 168 7.13 -7.87 -4.05
C SER A 168 8.05 -8.37 -2.95
N LEU A 169 7.61 -9.35 -2.18
CA LEU A 169 8.44 -9.99 -1.15
C LEU A 169 9.65 -10.70 -1.78
N MET A 170 9.41 -11.49 -2.84
CA MET A 170 10.48 -12.24 -3.51
C MET A 170 11.47 -11.34 -4.23
N ALA A 171 11.02 -10.23 -4.82
CA ALA A 171 11.93 -9.23 -5.42
C ALA A 171 12.90 -8.66 -4.39
N LYS A 172 12.42 -8.45 -3.16
CA LYS A 172 13.25 -7.98 -2.03
C LYS A 172 14.23 -9.05 -1.55
N VAL A 173 13.78 -10.32 -1.42
CA VAL A 173 14.63 -11.46 -1.02
C VAL A 173 15.72 -11.71 -2.05
N ASN A 174 15.37 -11.73 -3.33
CA ASN A 174 16.28 -12.06 -4.43
C ASN A 174 17.12 -10.86 -4.89
N ARG A 175 16.80 -9.65 -4.44
CA ARG A 175 17.37 -8.38 -4.93
C ARG A 175 17.33 -8.28 -6.46
N SER A 176 16.17 -8.62 -7.04
CA SER A 176 15.98 -8.75 -8.49
C SER A 176 14.57 -8.36 -8.87
N SER A 177 14.40 -7.79 -10.07
CA SER A 177 13.08 -7.50 -10.66
C SER A 177 12.39 -8.73 -11.29
N GLN A 178 13.09 -9.87 -11.38
CA GLN A 178 12.58 -11.10 -12.01
C GLN A 178 11.20 -11.54 -11.47
N PRO A 179 10.91 -11.51 -10.14
CA PRO A 179 9.59 -11.86 -9.63
C PRO A 179 8.44 -11.01 -10.20
N PHE A 180 8.68 -9.70 -10.45
CA PHE A 180 7.69 -8.84 -11.10
C PHE A 180 7.46 -9.20 -12.56
N GLN A 181 8.51 -9.59 -13.29
CA GLN A 181 8.38 -10.06 -14.68
C GLN A 181 7.54 -11.35 -14.73
N SER A 182 7.78 -12.28 -13.83
CA SER A 182 7.01 -13.51 -13.69
C SER A 182 5.55 -13.24 -13.33
N ALA A 183 5.30 -12.33 -12.38
CA ALA A 183 3.95 -11.94 -11.99
C ALA A 183 3.21 -11.27 -13.15
N LEU A 184 3.89 -10.40 -13.93
CA LEU A 184 3.29 -9.75 -15.09
C LEU A 184 2.94 -10.75 -16.21
N ALA A 185 3.82 -11.71 -16.47
CA ALA A 185 3.55 -12.79 -17.44
C ALA A 185 2.34 -13.63 -17.03
N MET A 186 2.26 -14.02 -15.74
CA MET A 186 1.10 -14.73 -15.20
C MET A 186 -0.17 -13.88 -15.26
N THR A 187 -0.09 -12.59 -14.90
CA THR A 187 -1.23 -11.67 -15.00
C THR A 187 -1.79 -11.64 -16.42
N LYS A 188 -0.92 -11.49 -17.45
CA LYS A 188 -1.35 -11.52 -18.85
C LYS A 188 -2.05 -12.84 -19.22
N SER A 189 -1.52 -13.97 -18.76
CA SER A 189 -2.13 -15.29 -19.01
C SER A 189 -3.47 -15.48 -18.32
N LEU A 190 -3.70 -14.85 -17.17
CA LEU A 190 -4.96 -14.92 -16.43
C LEU A 190 -6.05 -14.00 -16.99
N LEU A 191 -5.65 -12.96 -17.69
CA LEU A 191 -6.60 -12.04 -18.33
C LEU A 191 -7.12 -12.55 -19.68
N GLY A 192 -6.43 -13.47 -20.32
CA GLY A 192 -6.73 -14.06 -21.66
C GLY A 192 -5.67 -13.63 -22.64
#